data_d308aed4b45f6800696cbda838cb2e9a
#
_entry.id   d308aed4b45f6800696cbda838cb2e9a
#
_cell.length_a   1.000
_cell.length_b   1.000
_cell.length_c   1.000
_cell.angle_alpha   90.00
_cell.angle_beta   90.00
_cell.angle_gamma   90.00
#
_symmetry.space_group_name_H-M   'P 1'
#
loop_
_entity.id
_entity.type
_entity.pdbx_description
1 polymer ?
#
loop_
_entity_poly.entity_id
_entity_poly.type
_entity_poly.pdbx_seq_one_letter_code
_entity_poly.pdbx_strand_id
1 'polypeptide(L)'
;ADSWATQYAVLIGSAMEIPLLLYILHRRAKDFNENAARMRVIDSTDPLTGLTALPVLLVRLQDAVRRARRSDNTCALVLVELSNHSEIAAAEGRLMGDRALVVAASQLSAVVREVDTVCRVSDTRFALLIEAPFRSEKLAAMAQHIIAKGLAGAAPVPLHLSPRFRVVTMALPDRSGAIPVDEETHVERLLQRLHSALDRMDPKKVVLHLPLPAPGVAPVLKPAATA
;
A
#
# COMPACT_ATOMS: atom_id res chain seq x y z
N ALA A 1 61.90 -18.79 24.63
CA ALA A 1 61.37 -19.83 23.75
C ALA A 1 59.85 -19.66 23.46
N ASP A 2 59.16 -18.67 24.05
CA ASP A 2 57.70 -18.61 24.03
C ASP A 2 57.09 -17.50 23.13
N SER A 3 57.94 -16.83 22.32
CA SER A 3 57.47 -15.71 21.47
C SER A 3 56.58 -16.13 20.31
N TRP A 4 56.77 -17.32 19.75
CA TRP A 4 55.95 -17.83 18.64
C TRP A 4 54.54 -18.27 19.11
N ALA A 5 54.44 -18.84 20.30
CA ALA A 5 53.15 -19.30 20.84
C ALA A 5 52.22 -18.12 21.14
N THR A 6 52.75 -17.01 21.65
CA THR A 6 51.96 -15.78 21.88
C THR A 6 51.52 -15.08 20.58
N GLN A 7 52.37 -15.08 19.53
CA GLN A 7 52.01 -14.53 18.23
C GLN A 7 50.89 -15.34 17.57
N TYR A 8 50.97 -16.66 17.62
CA TYR A 8 49.89 -17.52 17.05
C TYR A 8 48.59 -17.46 17.87
N ALA A 9 48.66 -17.31 19.19
CA ALA A 9 47.51 -17.14 20.05
C ALA A 9 46.72 -15.84 19.73
N VAL A 10 47.44 -14.74 19.47
CA VAL A 10 46.83 -13.47 19.07
C VAL A 10 46.17 -13.55 17.68
N LEU A 11 46.85 -14.21 16.73
CA LEU A 11 46.30 -14.41 15.38
C LEU A 11 45.06 -15.28 15.38
N ILE A 12 45.08 -16.37 16.16
CA ILE A 12 43.91 -17.27 16.28
C ILE A 12 42.75 -16.55 17.00
N GLY A 13 43.04 -15.76 18.04
CA GLY A 13 42.03 -14.96 18.76
C GLY A 13 41.34 -13.97 17.85
N SER A 14 42.13 -13.17 17.11
CA SER A 14 41.57 -12.19 16.17
C SER A 14 40.84 -12.83 14.99
N ALA A 15 41.28 -13.99 14.51
CA ALA A 15 40.64 -14.71 13.44
C ALA A 15 39.26 -15.28 13.87
N MET A 16 39.05 -15.54 15.16
CA MET A 16 37.75 -15.98 15.71
C MET A 16 36.85 -14.81 16.12
N GLU A 17 37.40 -13.66 16.50
CA GLU A 17 36.61 -12.47 16.89
C GLU A 17 35.78 -11.92 15.74
N ILE A 18 36.36 -11.83 14.54
CA ILE A 18 35.69 -11.24 13.37
C ILE A 18 34.44 -12.03 12.96
N PRO A 19 34.49 -13.36 12.78
CA PRO A 19 33.29 -14.15 12.49
C PRO A 19 32.24 -14.10 13.60
N LEU A 20 32.68 -14.08 14.86
CA LEU A 20 31.78 -13.99 16.01
C LEU A 20 31.08 -12.64 16.07
N LEU A 21 31.80 -11.55 15.86
CA LEU A 21 31.22 -10.19 15.77
C LEU A 21 30.25 -10.07 14.61
N LEU A 22 30.60 -10.58 13.42
CA LEU A 22 29.72 -10.61 12.26
C LEU A 22 28.47 -11.45 12.53
N TYR A 23 28.58 -12.58 13.18
CA TYR A 23 27.45 -13.41 13.57
C TYR A 23 26.53 -12.68 14.56
N ILE A 24 27.10 -12.05 15.60
CA ILE A 24 26.34 -11.26 16.58
C ILE A 24 25.62 -10.08 15.92
N LEU A 25 26.33 -9.34 15.04
CA LEU A 25 25.76 -8.22 14.28
C LEU A 25 24.64 -8.67 13.35
N HIS A 26 24.84 -9.79 12.63
CA HIS A 26 23.84 -10.35 11.75
C HIS A 26 22.59 -10.80 12.54
N ARG A 27 22.79 -11.47 13.68
CA ARG A 27 21.70 -11.89 14.56
C ARG A 27 20.96 -10.68 15.15
N ARG A 28 21.66 -9.65 15.61
CA ARG A 28 21.04 -8.40 16.09
C ARG A 28 20.28 -7.65 14.99
N ALA A 29 20.83 -7.59 13.78
CA ALA A 29 20.12 -6.98 12.64
C ALA A 29 18.84 -7.74 12.30
N LYS A 30 18.85 -9.07 12.38
CA LYS A 30 17.67 -9.91 12.20
C LYS A 30 16.63 -9.69 13.30
N ASP A 31 17.06 -9.73 14.58
CA ASP A 31 16.19 -9.47 15.73
C ASP A 31 15.61 -8.04 15.70
N PHE A 32 16.40 -7.05 15.25
CA PHE A 32 15.94 -5.67 15.08
C PHE A 32 14.89 -5.54 13.96
N ASN A 33 15.07 -6.23 12.84
CA ASN A 33 14.09 -6.28 11.76
C ASN A 33 12.81 -7.00 12.18
N GLU A 34 12.92 -8.11 12.90
CA GLU A 34 11.76 -8.85 13.43
C GLU A 34 11.01 -8.03 14.50
N ASN A 35 11.70 -7.33 15.38
CA ASN A 35 11.10 -6.44 16.37
C ASN A 35 10.51 -5.18 15.73
N ALA A 36 11.16 -4.60 14.72
CA ALA A 36 10.60 -3.49 13.94
C ALA A 36 9.33 -3.93 13.16
N ALA A 37 9.31 -5.15 12.64
CA ALA A 37 8.12 -5.73 12.03
C ALA A 37 6.99 -5.95 13.06
N ARG A 38 7.33 -6.44 14.28
CA ARG A 38 6.36 -6.60 15.38
C ARG A 38 5.87 -5.26 15.94
N MET A 39 6.73 -4.24 16.04
CA MET A 39 6.32 -2.89 16.43
C MET A 39 5.41 -2.22 15.37
N ARG A 40 5.63 -2.49 14.08
CA ARG A 40 4.72 -2.02 13.01
C ARG A 40 3.33 -2.65 13.09
N VAL A 41 3.19 -3.83 13.70
CA VAL A 41 1.88 -4.48 13.95
C VAL A 41 1.14 -3.81 15.11
N ILE A 42 1.83 -3.08 16.00
CA ILE A 42 1.19 -2.35 17.12
C ILE A 42 0.49 -1.08 16.60
N ASP A 43 1.00 -0.42 15.56
CA ASP A 43 0.30 0.66 14.85
C ASP A 43 -0.58 0.08 13.74
N SER A 44 -1.66 -0.61 14.16
CA SER A 44 -2.62 -1.19 13.22
C SER A 44 -3.51 -0.15 12.54
N THR A 45 -3.46 1.10 12.98
CA THR A 45 -4.31 2.20 12.52
C THR A 45 -3.51 3.49 12.27
N ASP A 46 -3.96 4.25 11.27
CA ASP A 46 -3.44 5.59 10.99
C ASP A 46 -3.91 6.59 12.07
N PRO A 47 -3.01 7.32 12.74
CA PRO A 47 -3.37 8.17 13.88
C PRO A 47 -4.26 9.37 13.52
N LEU A 48 -4.25 9.83 12.26
CA LEU A 48 -5.07 10.95 11.83
C LEU A 48 -6.49 10.51 11.44
N THR A 49 -6.60 9.44 10.68
CA THR A 49 -7.88 9.03 10.07
C THR A 49 -8.55 7.85 10.79
N GLY A 50 -7.83 7.16 11.68
CA GLY A 50 -8.30 5.94 12.33
C GLY A 50 -8.43 4.73 11.40
N LEU A 51 -8.05 4.87 10.13
CA LEU A 51 -8.10 3.79 9.16
C LEU A 51 -7.00 2.75 9.40
N THR A 52 -7.16 1.59 8.80
CA THR A 52 -6.15 0.53 8.81
C THR A 52 -4.80 1.03 8.28
N ALA A 53 -3.69 0.64 8.93
CA ALA A 53 -2.34 0.97 8.49
C ALA A 53 -1.90 0.07 7.31
N LEU A 54 -0.95 0.56 6.50
CA LEU A 54 -0.46 -0.13 5.30
C LEU A 54 0.03 -1.58 5.56
N PRO A 55 0.80 -1.89 6.62
CA PRO A 55 1.24 -3.27 6.85
C PRO A 55 0.08 -4.26 7.01
N VAL A 56 -1.01 -3.84 7.65
CA VAL A 56 -2.21 -4.69 7.82
C VAL A 56 -2.93 -4.88 6.48
N LEU A 57 -3.01 -3.82 5.65
CA LEU A 57 -3.56 -3.94 4.31
C LEU A 57 -2.80 -4.97 3.47
N LEU A 58 -1.46 -4.96 3.49
CA LEU A 58 -0.63 -5.89 2.71
C LEU A 58 -0.90 -7.34 3.09
N VAL A 59 -0.98 -7.65 4.39
CA VAL A 59 -1.31 -9.00 4.89
C VAL A 59 -2.72 -9.40 4.44
N ARG A 60 -3.72 -8.53 4.62
CA ARG A 60 -5.09 -8.82 4.20
C ARG A 60 -5.22 -8.98 2.69
N LEU A 61 -4.51 -8.18 1.90
CA LEU A 61 -4.48 -8.29 0.44
C LEU A 61 -3.89 -9.62 -0.01
N GLN A 62 -2.80 -10.07 0.61
CA GLN A 62 -2.20 -11.36 0.34
C GLN A 62 -3.20 -12.50 0.60
N ASP A 63 -3.85 -12.47 1.75
CA ASP A 63 -4.85 -13.46 2.12
C ASP A 63 -6.09 -13.43 1.23
N ALA A 64 -6.56 -12.22 0.85
CA ALA A 64 -7.70 -12.06 -0.06
C ALA A 64 -7.40 -12.65 -1.45
N VAL A 65 -6.21 -12.37 -2.01
CA VAL A 65 -5.78 -12.93 -3.29
C VAL A 65 -5.67 -14.45 -3.22
N ARG A 66 -5.11 -15.00 -2.14
CA ARG A 66 -5.03 -16.46 -1.92
C ARG A 66 -6.43 -17.10 -1.83
N ARG A 67 -7.35 -16.49 -1.06
CA ARG A 67 -8.72 -16.98 -0.95
C ARG A 67 -9.45 -16.93 -2.27
N ALA A 68 -9.36 -15.81 -2.97
CA ALA A 68 -10.02 -15.60 -4.26
C ALA A 68 -9.55 -16.62 -5.32
N ARG A 69 -8.25 -16.93 -5.35
CA ARG A 69 -7.71 -17.98 -6.23
C ARG A 69 -8.26 -19.37 -5.90
N ARG A 70 -8.30 -19.74 -4.62
CA ARG A 70 -8.77 -21.07 -4.19
C ARG A 70 -10.27 -21.30 -4.44
N SER A 71 -11.08 -20.26 -4.29
CA SER A 71 -12.54 -20.32 -4.43
C SER A 71 -13.05 -19.88 -5.80
N ASP A 72 -12.17 -19.67 -6.76
CA ASP A 72 -12.49 -19.17 -8.12
C ASP A 72 -13.31 -17.87 -8.09
N ASN A 73 -13.08 -17.03 -7.09
CA ASN A 73 -13.74 -15.75 -6.90
C ASN A 73 -12.84 -14.59 -7.30
N THR A 74 -13.39 -13.39 -7.32
CA THR A 74 -12.68 -12.14 -7.59
C THR A 74 -12.75 -11.25 -6.36
N CYS A 75 -11.63 -10.62 -6.01
CA CYS A 75 -11.54 -9.46 -5.13
C CYS A 75 -11.06 -8.24 -5.93
N ALA A 76 -11.08 -7.06 -5.34
CA ALA A 76 -10.60 -5.87 -6.03
C ALA A 76 -9.74 -5.00 -5.12
N LEU A 77 -8.76 -4.32 -5.72
CA LEU A 77 -7.98 -3.28 -5.09
C LEU A 77 -8.26 -1.94 -5.77
N VAL A 78 -8.62 -0.94 -4.97
CA VAL A 78 -8.97 0.40 -5.43
C VAL A 78 -8.04 1.39 -4.76
N LEU A 79 -7.39 2.26 -5.53
CA LEU A 79 -6.61 3.37 -5.02
C LEU A 79 -7.38 4.67 -5.24
N VAL A 80 -7.55 5.47 -4.20
CA VAL A 80 -8.26 6.74 -4.21
C VAL A 80 -7.32 7.85 -3.75
N GLU A 81 -7.26 8.93 -4.48
CA GLU A 81 -6.51 10.13 -4.13
C GLU A 81 -7.45 11.29 -3.84
N LEU A 82 -7.22 11.99 -2.74
CA LEU A 82 -7.82 13.30 -2.48
C LEU A 82 -7.05 14.36 -3.27
N SER A 83 -7.51 14.66 -4.48
CA SER A 83 -6.77 15.43 -5.47
C SER A 83 -6.68 16.94 -5.14
N ASN A 84 -7.59 17.47 -4.36
CA ASN A 84 -7.64 18.90 -3.98
C ASN A 84 -7.19 19.17 -2.54
N HIS A 85 -6.46 18.25 -1.90
CA HIS A 85 -5.96 18.45 -0.53
C HIS A 85 -5.11 19.71 -0.38
N SER A 86 -4.19 19.96 -1.33
CA SER A 86 -3.33 21.16 -1.32
C SER A 86 -4.12 22.44 -1.52
N GLU A 87 -5.17 22.44 -2.33
CA GLU A 87 -6.07 23.57 -2.51
C GLU A 87 -6.81 23.91 -1.21
N ILE A 88 -7.33 22.87 -0.52
CA ILE A 88 -8.03 23.04 0.76
C ILE A 88 -7.07 23.59 1.82
N ALA A 89 -5.87 23.02 1.92
CA ALA A 89 -4.87 23.45 2.88
C ALA A 89 -4.35 24.87 2.60
N ALA A 90 -4.25 25.27 1.34
CA ALA A 90 -3.86 26.64 0.96
C ALA A 90 -4.96 27.68 1.24
N ALA A 91 -6.23 27.32 1.05
CA ALA A 91 -7.37 28.23 1.25
C ALA A 91 -7.72 28.41 2.75
N GLU A 92 -7.75 27.32 3.52
CA GLU A 92 -8.32 27.29 4.87
C GLU A 92 -7.29 26.87 5.95
N GLY A 93 -6.04 26.67 5.55
CA GLY A 93 -4.96 26.26 6.43
C GLY A 93 -4.82 24.76 6.60
N ARG A 94 -3.65 24.35 7.15
CA ARG A 94 -3.27 22.93 7.30
C ARG A 94 -4.29 22.11 8.09
N LEU A 95 -4.84 22.68 9.15
CA LEU A 95 -5.84 21.98 9.98
C LEU A 95 -7.09 21.58 9.19
N MET A 96 -7.51 22.41 8.22
CA MET A 96 -8.63 22.09 7.36
C MET A 96 -8.25 21.01 6.34
N GLY A 97 -7.01 21.00 5.84
CA GLY A 97 -6.47 19.90 5.04
C GLY A 97 -6.52 18.56 5.78
N ASP A 98 -6.09 18.53 7.04
CA ASP A 98 -6.16 17.34 7.90
C ASP A 98 -7.62 16.89 8.13
N ARG A 99 -8.52 17.82 8.37
CA ARG A 99 -9.97 17.53 8.49
C ARG A 99 -10.56 16.97 7.20
N ALA A 100 -10.13 17.47 6.05
CA ALA A 100 -10.57 16.93 4.74
C ALA A 100 -10.13 15.48 4.56
N LEU A 101 -8.95 15.08 5.05
CA LEU A 101 -8.50 13.68 5.07
C LEU A 101 -9.38 12.81 5.97
N VAL A 102 -9.76 13.29 7.15
CA VAL A 102 -10.68 12.58 8.07
C VAL A 102 -12.07 12.42 7.44
N VAL A 103 -12.58 13.48 6.80
CA VAL A 103 -13.86 13.43 6.06
C VAL A 103 -13.78 12.43 4.91
N ALA A 104 -12.70 12.47 4.11
CA ALA A 104 -12.48 11.51 3.03
C ALA A 104 -12.44 10.06 3.55
N ALA A 105 -11.72 9.82 4.64
CA ALA A 105 -11.67 8.50 5.29
C ALA A 105 -13.05 7.99 5.71
N SER A 106 -13.86 8.85 6.35
CA SER A 106 -15.24 8.53 6.74
C SER A 106 -16.14 8.23 5.54
N GLN A 107 -16.04 9.04 4.49
CA GLN A 107 -16.81 8.83 3.25
C GLN A 107 -16.44 7.52 2.56
N LEU A 108 -15.14 7.17 2.50
CA LEU A 108 -14.67 5.92 1.92
C LEU A 108 -15.11 4.71 2.74
N SER A 109 -15.05 4.80 4.08
CA SER A 109 -15.53 3.75 4.96
C SER A 109 -17.04 3.50 4.84
N ALA A 110 -17.82 4.54 4.53
CA ALA A 110 -19.26 4.41 4.33
C ALA A 110 -19.65 3.78 2.97
N VAL A 111 -18.73 3.67 2.02
CA VAL A 111 -18.97 3.07 0.69
C VAL A 111 -18.71 1.56 0.69
N VAL A 112 -17.88 1.08 1.59
CA VAL A 112 -17.44 -0.33 1.64
C VAL A 112 -18.22 -1.12 2.69
N ARG A 113 -18.15 -2.45 2.59
CA ARG A 113 -18.74 -3.36 3.57
C ARG A 113 -17.81 -3.52 4.79
N GLU A 114 -18.33 -4.00 5.89
CA GLU A 114 -17.56 -4.28 7.11
C GLU A 114 -16.39 -5.26 6.88
N VAL A 115 -16.56 -6.21 5.96
CA VAL A 115 -15.52 -7.19 5.59
C VAL A 115 -14.41 -6.60 4.72
N ASP A 116 -14.68 -5.48 4.05
CA ASP A 116 -13.72 -4.79 3.20
C ASP A 116 -12.72 -4.01 4.07
N THR A 117 -11.60 -3.61 3.50
CA THR A 117 -10.58 -2.86 4.25
C THR A 117 -10.34 -1.52 3.60
N VAL A 118 -10.37 -0.44 4.38
CA VAL A 118 -9.94 0.89 3.98
C VAL A 118 -8.65 1.23 4.71
N CYS A 119 -7.65 1.67 3.97
CA CYS A 119 -6.32 1.96 4.47
C CYS A 119 -5.83 3.30 3.93
N ARG A 120 -5.16 4.09 4.77
CA ARG A 120 -4.39 5.24 4.30
C ARG A 120 -2.98 4.80 3.93
N VAL A 121 -2.62 4.94 2.65
CA VAL A 121 -1.34 4.44 2.10
C VAL A 121 -0.30 5.52 1.89
N SER A 122 -0.71 6.79 1.86
CA SER A 122 0.19 7.96 1.83
C SER A 122 -0.53 9.21 2.31
N ASP A 123 0.09 10.39 2.19
CA ASP A 123 -0.42 11.66 2.70
C ASP A 123 -1.84 11.97 2.22
N THR A 124 -2.13 11.71 0.94
CA THR A 124 -3.43 12.03 0.31
C THR A 124 -4.10 10.82 -0.34
N ARG A 125 -3.55 9.60 -0.17
CA ARG A 125 -4.03 8.40 -0.88
C ARG A 125 -4.53 7.34 0.07
N PHE A 126 -5.61 6.72 -0.35
CA PHE A 126 -6.31 5.64 0.34
C PHE A 126 -6.38 4.42 -0.55
N ALA A 127 -6.23 3.24 0.01
CA ALA A 127 -6.45 1.98 -0.68
C ALA A 127 -7.65 1.25 -0.07
N LEU A 128 -8.50 0.71 -0.93
CA LEU A 128 -9.65 -0.09 -0.53
C LEU A 128 -9.45 -1.51 -1.06
N LEU A 129 -9.46 -2.48 -0.16
CA LEU A 129 -9.50 -3.89 -0.50
C LEU A 129 -10.95 -4.37 -0.41
N ILE A 130 -11.51 -4.77 -1.54
CA ILE A 130 -12.86 -5.31 -1.65
C ILE A 130 -12.75 -6.83 -1.68
N GLU A 131 -13.24 -7.46 -0.62
CA GLU A 131 -13.16 -8.91 -0.42
C GLU A 131 -14.10 -9.69 -1.37
N ALA A 132 -13.68 -10.90 -1.71
CA ALA A 132 -14.52 -11.84 -2.47
C ALA A 132 -15.78 -12.28 -1.67
N PRO A 133 -16.90 -12.63 -2.31
CA PRO A 133 -17.10 -12.60 -3.77
C PRO A 133 -17.43 -11.18 -4.28
N PHE A 134 -16.68 -10.74 -5.27
CA PHE A 134 -16.88 -9.45 -5.92
C PHE A 134 -17.03 -9.63 -7.44
N ARG A 135 -17.98 -8.94 -8.05
CA ARG A 135 -18.18 -8.94 -9.51
C ARG A 135 -17.44 -7.77 -10.12
N SER A 136 -16.54 -8.04 -11.05
CA SER A 136 -15.74 -7.02 -11.74
C SER A 136 -16.58 -5.95 -12.44
N GLU A 137 -17.80 -6.31 -12.90
CA GLU A 137 -18.72 -5.37 -13.55
C GLU A 137 -19.19 -4.26 -12.59
N LYS A 138 -19.20 -4.53 -11.28
CA LYS A 138 -19.57 -3.54 -10.25
C LYS A 138 -18.44 -2.54 -9.93
N LEU A 139 -17.24 -2.77 -10.44
CA LEU A 139 -16.06 -1.94 -10.12
C LEU A 139 -16.22 -0.51 -10.63
N ALA A 140 -16.78 -0.35 -11.83
CA ALA A 140 -17.07 0.97 -12.39
C ALA A 140 -18.14 1.72 -11.58
N ALA A 141 -19.22 1.04 -11.21
CA ALA A 141 -20.27 1.64 -10.39
C ALA A 141 -19.75 2.05 -9.00
N MET A 142 -18.88 1.24 -8.40
CA MET A 142 -18.25 1.56 -7.12
C MET A 142 -17.35 2.80 -7.23
N ALA A 143 -16.53 2.90 -8.27
CA ALA A 143 -15.69 4.06 -8.51
C ALA A 143 -16.52 5.34 -8.69
N GLN A 144 -17.62 5.27 -9.45
CA GLN A 144 -18.57 6.37 -9.61
C GLN A 144 -19.20 6.79 -8.26
N HIS A 145 -19.57 5.80 -7.44
CA HIS A 145 -20.14 6.06 -6.13
C HIS A 145 -19.17 6.75 -5.17
N ILE A 146 -17.89 6.35 -5.17
CA ILE A 146 -16.81 7.02 -4.42
C ILE A 146 -16.70 8.49 -4.82
N ILE A 147 -16.68 8.78 -6.12
CA ILE A 147 -16.59 10.16 -6.62
C ILE A 147 -17.82 10.97 -6.21
N ALA A 148 -19.01 10.42 -6.36
CA ALA A 148 -20.25 11.10 -6.00
C ALA A 148 -20.31 11.42 -4.50
N LYS A 149 -19.77 10.55 -3.64
CA LYS A 149 -19.69 10.78 -2.19
C LYS A 149 -18.76 11.95 -1.87
N GLY A 150 -17.60 12.07 -2.53
CA GLY A 150 -16.71 13.21 -2.37
C GLY A 150 -17.39 14.51 -2.73
N LEU A 151 -18.05 14.57 -3.88
CA LEU A 151 -18.76 15.74 -4.39
C LEU A 151 -19.96 16.16 -3.52
N ALA A 152 -20.56 15.22 -2.80
CA ALA A 152 -21.68 15.52 -1.90
C ALA A 152 -21.30 16.42 -0.71
N GLY A 153 -19.99 16.60 -0.49
CA GLY A 153 -19.47 17.35 0.64
C GLY A 153 -19.74 16.69 1.98
N ALA A 154 -19.05 17.12 3.01
CA ALA A 154 -19.34 16.77 4.40
C ALA A 154 -18.74 17.82 5.35
N ALA A 155 -19.52 18.22 6.36
CA ALA A 155 -19.00 19.07 7.40
C ALA A 155 -17.78 18.44 8.09
N PRO A 156 -16.77 19.20 8.49
CA PRO A 156 -16.70 20.66 8.52
C PRO A 156 -16.10 21.34 7.27
N VAL A 157 -15.85 20.59 6.19
CA VAL A 157 -15.25 21.13 4.96
C VAL A 157 -16.29 21.99 4.23
N PRO A 158 -15.97 23.24 3.87
CA PRO A 158 -16.88 24.07 3.09
C PRO A 158 -17.28 23.43 1.76
N LEU A 159 -18.53 23.61 1.33
CA LEU A 159 -19.07 22.94 0.14
C LEU A 159 -18.28 23.23 -1.14
N HIS A 160 -17.78 24.47 -1.29
CA HIS A 160 -16.96 24.87 -2.44
C HIS A 160 -15.56 24.22 -2.46
N LEU A 161 -15.13 23.67 -1.33
CA LEU A 161 -13.88 22.91 -1.15
C LEU A 161 -14.12 21.42 -0.95
N SER A 162 -15.29 20.91 -1.31
CA SER A 162 -15.64 19.49 -1.16
C SER A 162 -14.52 18.57 -1.66
N PRO A 163 -14.26 17.44 -0.98
CA PRO A 163 -13.24 16.49 -1.38
C PRO A 163 -13.44 16.01 -2.83
N ARG A 164 -12.40 16.14 -3.64
CA ARG A 164 -12.39 15.62 -5.02
C ARG A 164 -11.53 14.39 -5.10
N PHE A 165 -12.11 13.30 -5.56
CA PHE A 165 -11.42 12.02 -5.66
C PHE A 165 -11.00 11.70 -7.09
N ARG A 166 -9.78 11.13 -7.22
CA ARG A 166 -9.31 10.40 -8.38
C ARG A 166 -9.18 8.95 -8.00
N VAL A 167 -9.66 8.05 -8.85
CA VAL A 167 -9.82 6.64 -8.50
C VAL A 167 -9.16 5.76 -9.56
N VAL A 168 -8.30 4.83 -9.12
CA VAL A 168 -7.77 3.75 -9.97
C VAL A 168 -8.23 2.41 -9.40
N THR A 169 -8.74 1.54 -10.24
CA THR A 169 -9.27 0.25 -9.81
C THR A 169 -8.62 -0.90 -10.53
N MET A 170 -8.48 -2.04 -9.85
CA MET A 170 -7.94 -3.28 -10.38
C MET A 170 -8.68 -4.48 -9.79
N ALA A 171 -9.18 -5.38 -10.64
CA ALA A 171 -9.73 -6.67 -10.19
C ALA A 171 -8.60 -7.69 -9.98
N LEU A 172 -8.75 -8.60 -9.02
CA LEU A 172 -7.77 -9.62 -8.61
C LEU A 172 -8.48 -10.96 -8.31
N PRO A 173 -7.81 -12.13 -8.42
CA PRO A 173 -6.49 -12.32 -9.02
C PRO A 173 -6.55 -12.39 -10.53
N ASP A 174 -5.38 -12.22 -11.13
CA ASP A 174 -5.19 -12.65 -12.50
C ASP A 174 -5.19 -14.18 -12.56
N ARG A 175 -6.15 -14.76 -13.25
CA ARG A 175 -6.33 -16.22 -13.36
C ARG A 175 -5.34 -16.92 -14.27
N SER A 176 -4.54 -16.16 -15.01
CA SER A 176 -3.71 -16.63 -16.12
C SER A 176 -2.24 -16.84 -15.79
N GLY A 177 -1.80 -16.56 -14.57
CA GLY A 177 -0.39 -16.62 -14.17
C GLY A 177 -0.04 -17.71 -13.17
N ALA A 178 1.21 -18.21 -13.26
CA ALA A 178 1.81 -19.04 -12.23
C ALA A 178 1.76 -18.31 -10.86
N ILE A 179 1.59 -19.07 -9.77
CA ILE A 179 1.67 -18.52 -8.42
C ILE A 179 3.05 -17.88 -8.26
N PRO A 180 3.15 -16.58 -7.94
CA PRO A 180 4.45 -15.97 -7.72
C PRO A 180 5.16 -16.68 -6.57
N VAL A 181 6.43 -16.99 -6.75
CA VAL A 181 7.26 -17.67 -5.75
C VAL A 181 7.44 -16.79 -4.49
N ASP A 182 7.31 -15.47 -4.67
CA ASP A 182 7.37 -14.48 -3.60
C ASP A 182 6.07 -13.65 -3.58
N GLU A 183 5.16 -14.05 -2.69
CA GLU A 183 3.83 -13.45 -2.60
C GLU A 183 3.85 -12.05 -1.96
N GLU A 184 4.77 -11.77 -1.04
CA GLU A 184 4.91 -10.46 -0.40
C GLU A 184 5.32 -9.41 -1.43
N THR A 185 6.35 -9.67 -2.21
CA THR A 185 6.77 -8.82 -3.33
C THR A 185 5.67 -8.66 -4.38
N HIS A 186 4.78 -9.67 -4.52
CA HIS A 186 3.66 -9.58 -5.47
C HIS A 186 2.63 -8.53 -5.07
N VAL A 187 2.17 -8.53 -3.81
CA VAL A 187 1.15 -7.57 -3.35
C VAL A 187 1.67 -6.13 -3.33
N GLU A 188 2.94 -5.93 -2.98
CA GLU A 188 3.58 -4.62 -3.08
C GLU A 188 3.62 -4.10 -4.53
N ARG A 189 3.97 -4.97 -5.49
CA ARG A 189 3.94 -4.62 -6.92
C ARG A 189 2.55 -4.26 -7.41
N LEU A 190 1.49 -4.93 -6.94
CA LEU A 190 0.12 -4.58 -7.27
C LEU A 190 -0.22 -3.16 -6.80
N LEU A 191 0.12 -2.84 -5.56
CA LEU A 191 -0.11 -1.51 -5.01
C LEU A 191 0.72 -0.45 -5.75
N GLN A 192 2.00 -0.72 -6.02
CA GLN A 192 2.88 0.17 -6.78
C GLN A 192 2.38 0.40 -8.21
N ARG A 193 1.79 -0.61 -8.85
CA ARG A 193 1.16 -0.48 -10.17
C ARG A 193 -0.02 0.49 -10.15
N LEU A 194 -0.86 0.44 -9.10
CA LEU A 194 -1.95 1.40 -8.91
C LEU A 194 -1.42 2.82 -8.69
N HIS A 195 -0.39 3.00 -7.84
CA HIS A 195 0.26 4.30 -7.64
C HIS A 195 0.79 4.87 -8.96
N SER A 196 1.56 4.07 -9.70
CA SER A 196 2.13 4.49 -10.99
C SER A 196 1.05 4.83 -12.03
N ALA A 197 -0.08 4.13 -12.01
CA ALA A 197 -1.20 4.40 -12.90
C ALA A 197 -1.89 5.73 -12.54
N LEU A 198 -2.05 5.98 -11.25
CA LEU A 198 -2.63 7.22 -10.75
C LEU A 198 -1.74 8.44 -11.08
N ASP A 199 -0.41 8.30 -10.91
CA ASP A 199 0.57 9.35 -11.21
C ASP A 199 0.61 9.70 -12.71
N ARG A 200 0.39 8.70 -13.59
CA ARG A 200 0.36 8.88 -15.04
C ARG A 200 -1.02 9.25 -15.58
N MET A 201 -2.03 9.23 -14.74
CA MET A 201 -3.40 9.51 -15.17
C MET A 201 -3.54 11.00 -15.49
N ASP A 202 -4.17 11.30 -16.64
CA ASP A 202 -4.51 12.68 -17.02
C ASP A 202 -5.23 13.40 -15.86
N PRO A 203 -4.81 14.62 -15.48
CA PRO A 203 -5.45 15.40 -14.41
C PRO A 203 -6.97 15.60 -14.59
N LYS A 204 -7.47 15.56 -15.82
CA LYS A 204 -8.90 15.68 -16.14
C LYS A 204 -9.69 14.40 -15.95
N LYS A 205 -9.00 13.24 -15.89
CA LYS A 205 -9.66 11.96 -15.65
C LYS A 205 -9.85 11.77 -14.15
N VAL A 206 -11.01 11.26 -13.78
CA VAL A 206 -11.36 10.97 -12.39
C VAL A 206 -11.38 9.47 -12.08
N VAL A 207 -11.52 8.61 -13.10
CA VAL A 207 -11.52 7.14 -12.96
C VAL A 207 -10.63 6.50 -14.01
N LEU A 208 -9.85 5.51 -13.57
CA LEU A 208 -9.08 4.62 -14.43
C LEU A 208 -9.26 3.17 -13.99
N HIS A 209 -9.65 2.32 -14.92
CA HIS A 209 -9.71 0.88 -14.69
C HIS A 209 -8.46 0.23 -15.28
N LEU A 210 -7.66 -0.41 -14.44
CA LEU A 210 -6.53 -1.19 -14.93
C LEU A 210 -7.02 -2.56 -15.40
N PRO A 211 -6.63 -2.99 -16.61
CA PRO A 211 -6.87 -4.35 -17.03
C PRO A 211 -6.13 -5.31 -16.10
N LEU A 212 -6.70 -6.50 -15.92
CA LEU A 212 -5.99 -7.61 -15.31
C LEU A 212 -4.62 -7.76 -15.99
N PRO A 213 -3.52 -7.93 -15.23
CA PRO A 213 -2.21 -8.19 -15.85
C PRO A 213 -2.31 -9.43 -16.73
N ALA A 214 -1.95 -9.29 -18.02
CA ALA A 214 -1.87 -10.45 -18.90
C ALA A 214 -0.76 -11.39 -18.40
N PRO A 215 -0.94 -12.72 -18.53
CA PRO A 215 0.07 -13.68 -18.11
C PRO A 215 1.36 -13.47 -18.92
N GLY A 216 2.47 -13.30 -18.22
CA GLY A 216 3.81 -13.45 -18.80
C GLY A 216 4.48 -12.21 -19.39
N VAL A 217 3.92 -11.01 -19.32
CA VAL A 217 4.65 -9.80 -19.70
C VAL A 217 5.20 -9.12 -18.46
N ALA A 218 6.47 -9.36 -18.16
CA ALA A 218 7.22 -8.53 -17.23
C ALA A 218 7.16 -7.06 -17.74
N PRO A 219 6.91 -6.06 -16.87
CA PRO A 219 6.96 -4.68 -17.29
C PRO A 219 8.38 -4.38 -17.77
N VAL A 220 8.53 -4.09 -19.06
CA VAL A 220 9.76 -3.52 -19.59
C VAL A 220 9.92 -2.14 -18.95
N LEU A 221 10.70 -2.08 -17.90
CA LEU A 221 11.21 -0.82 -17.36
C LEU A 221 12.06 -0.19 -18.48
N LYS A 222 11.51 0.78 -19.21
CA LYS A 222 12.33 1.66 -20.03
C LYS A 222 13.32 2.37 -19.10
N PRO A 223 14.63 2.24 -19.32
CA PRO A 223 15.61 3.01 -18.56
C PRO A 223 15.31 4.50 -18.80
N ALA A 224 15.35 5.28 -17.71
CA ALA A 224 15.29 6.73 -17.79
C ALA A 224 16.38 7.19 -18.75
N ALA A 225 15.98 7.91 -19.80
CA ALA A 225 16.92 8.57 -20.68
C ALA A 225 17.71 9.59 -19.87
N THR A 226 18.99 9.32 -19.67
CA THR A 226 19.97 10.30 -19.21
C THR A 226 20.09 11.38 -20.27
N ALA A 227 19.72 12.57 -19.94
CA ALA A 227 20.11 13.82 -20.60
C ALA A 227 20.77 14.73 -19.57
#